data_119fc57309f7ba73f00d96a877eeefea
#
_entry.id   119fc57309f7ba73f00d96a877eeefea
#
_cell.length_a   1.000
_cell.length_b   1.000
_cell.length_c   1.000
_cell.angle_alpha   90.00
_cell.angle_beta   90.00
_cell.angle_gamma   90.00
#
_symmetry.space_group_name_H-M   'P 1'
#
loop_
_entity.id
_entity.type
_entity.pdbx_description
1 polymer ?
#
loop_
_entity_poly.entity_id
_entity_poly.type
_entity_poly.pdbx_seq_one_letter_code
_entity_poly.pdbx_strand_id
1 'polypeptide(L)'
;MKTPLLRAAALAAAISFMPDHTQAKPSDTPTLPESHAQVFTYDNGLTLIVEEDRSAPVASVQAWCGTGSIHESTKMGAGLSHILEHMLFKGTEKRPPGAIAKQVQNHGGYINAYTSFDRTVYWIDVPKGGASDAVAILADAMQNATLPEEEYIKEQEVIRREFAMGFDDPGRQSSQLMLDTVFTTSPFRHPVIGYLDVYNKLTREDVLNYYKSRYVPNNLTFVVVGDVDAAAIRKELGELFASAPRKALEPLYIATEPPQLGRREIHEEFPTELSRLSMSWRVPGVTNPDTPALEILGEILGSGASSRLNREIRERK
;
A
#
# COMPACT_ATOMS: atom_id res chain seq x y z
N MET A 1 37.67 17.33 26.32
CA MET A 1 37.48 15.89 26.55
C MET A 1 37.26 15.27 25.15
N LYS A 2 38.11 14.31 24.76
CA LYS A 2 38.15 13.78 23.35
C LYS A 2 37.20 12.60 23.29
N THR A 3 36.12 12.72 22.51
CA THR A 3 35.25 11.61 22.13
C THR A 3 35.93 10.74 21.07
N PRO A 4 35.96 9.41 21.19
CA PRO A 4 36.54 8.56 20.18
C PRO A 4 35.56 8.36 19.05
N LEU A 5 35.97 8.76 17.84
CA LEU A 5 35.36 8.38 16.56
C LEU A 5 35.43 6.85 16.41
N LEU A 6 34.32 6.16 16.56
CA LEU A 6 34.16 4.76 16.17
C LEU A 6 34.24 4.69 14.63
N ARG A 7 35.35 4.11 14.16
CA ARG A 7 35.63 3.94 12.74
C ARG A 7 34.66 2.95 12.12
N ALA A 8 33.84 3.41 11.19
CA ALA A 8 32.96 2.63 10.32
C ALA A 8 33.74 1.76 9.27
N ALA A 9 34.85 1.15 9.69
CA ALA A 9 35.72 0.35 8.81
C ALA A 9 35.43 -1.17 8.86
N ALA A 10 34.46 -1.62 9.65
CA ALA A 10 34.27 -3.06 9.91
C ALA A 10 33.29 -3.78 8.95
N LEU A 11 32.54 -3.08 8.09
CA LEU A 11 31.54 -3.73 7.24
C LEU A 11 32.07 -4.19 5.87
N ALA A 12 33.21 -3.66 5.41
CA ALA A 12 33.81 -4.08 4.13
C ALA A 12 34.60 -5.41 4.20
N ALA A 13 34.98 -5.86 5.39
CA ALA A 13 35.79 -7.08 5.59
C ALA A 13 34.99 -8.39 5.70
N ALA A 14 33.65 -8.32 5.81
CA ALA A 14 32.82 -9.53 6.00
C ALA A 14 32.45 -10.25 4.70
N ILE A 15 32.81 -9.71 3.53
CA ILE A 15 32.42 -10.30 2.22
C ILE A 15 33.52 -11.23 1.66
N SER A 16 34.73 -11.25 2.22
CA SER A 16 35.89 -11.94 1.62
C SER A 16 36.17 -13.36 2.12
N PHE A 17 35.32 -13.96 2.94
CA PHE A 17 35.45 -15.36 3.34
C PHE A 17 34.18 -16.14 2.99
N MET A 18 34.06 -16.50 1.70
CA MET A 18 33.19 -17.63 1.32
C MET A 18 34.04 -18.89 1.24
N PRO A 19 33.76 -19.94 2.06
CA PRO A 19 34.31 -21.25 1.82
C PRO A 19 33.72 -21.82 0.53
N ASP A 20 34.55 -22.58 -0.17
CA ASP A 20 34.26 -23.26 -1.43
C ASP A 20 32.88 -23.93 -1.42
N HIS A 21 32.04 -23.58 -2.37
CA HIS A 21 30.71 -24.13 -2.50
C HIS A 21 30.78 -25.57 -2.93
N THR A 22 30.67 -26.51 -2.00
CA THR A 22 30.14 -27.82 -2.31
C THR A 22 28.78 -27.64 -2.98
N GLN A 23 28.68 -28.00 -4.26
CA GLN A 23 27.41 -28.03 -4.98
C GLN A 23 26.39 -28.81 -4.15
N ALA A 24 25.44 -28.12 -3.58
CA ALA A 24 24.25 -28.73 -3.02
C ALA A 24 23.59 -29.54 -4.15
N LYS A 25 23.34 -30.83 -3.92
CA LYS A 25 22.50 -31.64 -4.81
C LYS A 25 21.22 -30.83 -5.07
N PRO A 26 20.66 -30.88 -6.29
CA PRO A 26 19.34 -30.32 -6.54
C PRO A 26 18.38 -30.98 -5.54
N SER A 27 18.11 -30.31 -4.44
CA SER A 27 17.03 -30.70 -3.55
C SER A 27 15.75 -30.36 -4.30
N ASP A 28 14.76 -31.20 -4.20
CA ASP A 28 13.41 -30.96 -4.72
C ASP A 28 13.03 -29.51 -4.50
N THR A 29 13.02 -28.75 -5.60
CA THR A 29 12.54 -27.38 -5.58
C THR A 29 11.12 -27.45 -5.04
N PRO A 30 10.78 -26.80 -3.93
CA PRO A 30 9.42 -26.84 -3.44
C PRO A 30 8.52 -26.36 -4.57
N THR A 31 7.70 -27.24 -5.10
CA THR A 31 6.67 -26.86 -6.04
C THR A 31 5.67 -26.01 -5.26
N LEU A 32 5.58 -24.72 -5.62
CA LEU A 32 4.50 -23.87 -5.11
C LEU A 32 3.17 -24.52 -5.52
N PRO A 33 2.15 -24.49 -4.65
CA PRO A 33 0.81 -24.91 -5.04
C PRO A 33 0.42 -24.20 -6.33
N GLU A 34 -0.18 -24.91 -7.26
CA GLU A 34 -0.71 -24.32 -8.49
C GLU A 34 -1.84 -23.34 -8.12
N SER A 35 -1.74 -22.09 -8.55
CA SER A 35 -2.82 -21.11 -8.34
C SER A 35 -3.98 -21.45 -9.26
N HIS A 36 -5.18 -21.51 -8.72
CA HIS A 36 -6.43 -21.70 -9.46
C HIS A 36 -7.15 -20.37 -9.74
N ALA A 37 -6.48 -19.24 -9.50
CA ALA A 37 -7.02 -17.91 -9.75
C ALA A 37 -7.35 -17.72 -11.23
N GLN A 38 -8.58 -17.29 -11.50
CA GLN A 38 -9.06 -16.94 -12.83
C GLN A 38 -8.98 -15.42 -12.99
N VAL A 39 -8.47 -14.95 -14.13
CA VAL A 39 -8.36 -13.52 -14.45
C VAL A 39 -9.27 -13.20 -15.64
N PHE A 40 -10.14 -12.20 -15.45
CA PHE A 40 -11.06 -11.72 -16.47
C PHE A 40 -10.88 -10.21 -16.66
N THR A 41 -10.85 -9.77 -17.91
CA THR A 41 -10.86 -8.34 -18.24
C THR A 41 -12.14 -8.05 -19.03
N TYR A 42 -12.91 -7.03 -18.57
CA TYR A 42 -14.12 -6.57 -19.23
C TYR A 42 -13.79 -5.55 -20.33
N ASP A 43 -14.72 -5.31 -21.26
CA ASP A 43 -14.53 -4.39 -22.39
C ASP A 43 -14.17 -2.95 -21.94
N ASN A 44 -14.70 -2.50 -20.80
CA ASN A 44 -14.38 -1.21 -20.22
C ASN A 44 -13.00 -1.17 -19.52
N GLY A 45 -12.27 -2.28 -19.49
CA GLY A 45 -10.94 -2.40 -18.92
C GLY A 45 -10.90 -2.75 -17.43
N LEU A 46 -12.05 -2.96 -16.77
CA LEU A 46 -12.09 -3.50 -15.41
C LEU A 46 -11.49 -4.91 -15.40
N THR A 47 -10.69 -5.21 -14.39
CA THR A 47 -10.14 -6.56 -14.19
C THR A 47 -10.79 -7.21 -12.97
N LEU A 48 -11.11 -8.49 -13.09
CA LEU A 48 -11.50 -9.37 -11.98
C LEU A 48 -10.48 -10.50 -11.87
N ILE A 49 -9.98 -10.71 -10.67
CA ILE A 49 -9.23 -11.90 -10.26
C ILE A 49 -10.12 -12.64 -9.27
N VAL A 50 -10.43 -13.90 -9.54
CA VAL A 50 -11.26 -14.69 -8.64
C VAL A 50 -10.65 -16.07 -8.42
N GLU A 51 -10.63 -16.50 -7.16
CA GLU A 51 -10.17 -17.84 -6.77
C GLU A 51 -11.20 -18.45 -5.81
N GLU A 52 -11.72 -19.63 -6.21
CA GLU A 52 -12.64 -20.40 -5.38
C GLU A 52 -11.84 -21.20 -4.35
N ASP A 53 -11.99 -20.85 -3.08
CA ASP A 53 -11.46 -21.59 -1.94
C ASP A 53 -12.58 -21.94 -0.98
N ARG A 54 -12.96 -23.19 -0.94
CA ARG A 54 -14.05 -23.72 -0.11
C ARG A 54 -13.55 -24.34 1.20
N SER A 55 -12.31 -24.10 1.56
CA SER A 55 -11.70 -24.60 2.81
C SER A 55 -12.35 -24.01 4.07
N ALA A 56 -12.91 -22.80 3.96
CA ALA A 56 -13.67 -22.14 5.00
C ALA A 56 -14.88 -21.39 4.39
N PRO A 57 -16.03 -21.27 5.10
CA PRO A 57 -17.23 -20.59 4.60
C PRO A 57 -17.13 -19.06 4.69
N VAL A 58 -16.08 -18.49 4.14
CA VAL A 58 -15.79 -17.04 4.14
C VAL A 58 -15.36 -16.58 2.75
N ALA A 59 -15.49 -15.29 2.50
CA ALA A 59 -14.98 -14.64 1.30
C ALA A 59 -14.33 -13.30 1.62
N SER A 60 -13.23 -13.00 0.96
CA SER A 60 -12.60 -11.69 0.91
C SER A 60 -12.89 -11.06 -0.45
N VAL A 61 -13.49 -9.89 -0.44
CA VAL A 61 -13.78 -9.10 -1.64
C VAL A 61 -12.97 -7.81 -1.56
N GLN A 62 -12.13 -7.57 -2.56
CA GLN A 62 -11.23 -6.43 -2.59
C GLN A 62 -11.43 -5.63 -3.86
N ALA A 63 -11.32 -4.30 -3.77
CA ALA A 63 -11.25 -3.39 -4.89
C ALA A 63 -9.93 -2.62 -4.83
N TRP A 64 -9.08 -2.83 -5.81
CA TRP A 64 -7.77 -2.24 -5.97
C TRP A 64 -7.85 -1.12 -6.99
N CYS A 65 -7.56 0.11 -6.58
CA CYS A 65 -7.37 1.23 -7.48
C CYS A 65 -5.88 1.43 -7.74
N GLY A 66 -5.45 1.41 -9.00
CA GLY A 66 -4.06 1.64 -9.41
C GLY A 66 -3.64 3.12 -9.25
N THR A 67 -3.98 3.70 -8.10
CA THR A 67 -3.72 5.10 -7.78
C THR A 67 -3.40 5.25 -6.30
N GLY A 68 -2.30 5.90 -5.99
CA GLY A 68 -1.84 6.24 -4.65
C GLY A 68 -1.14 7.60 -4.64
N SER A 69 -0.37 7.90 -3.60
CA SER A 69 0.19 9.25 -3.37
C SER A 69 1.08 9.78 -4.49
N ILE A 70 1.75 8.91 -5.26
CA ILE A 70 2.58 9.33 -6.41
C ILE A 70 1.76 9.84 -7.61
N HIS A 71 0.44 9.67 -7.59
CA HIS A 71 -0.47 10.09 -8.65
C HIS A 71 -1.13 11.44 -8.39
N GLU A 72 -0.75 12.16 -7.32
CA GLU A 72 -1.37 13.41 -6.91
C GLU A 72 -1.00 14.62 -7.79
N SER A 73 -0.13 14.41 -8.80
CA SER A 73 0.21 15.40 -9.85
C SER A 73 0.56 16.77 -9.26
N THR A 74 -0.17 17.82 -9.61
CA THR A 74 0.04 19.19 -9.11
C THR A 74 -0.25 19.37 -7.62
N LYS A 75 -0.86 18.39 -6.98
CA LYS A 75 -1.16 18.34 -5.54
C LYS A 75 -0.23 17.38 -4.79
N MET A 76 0.95 17.10 -5.35
CA MET A 76 1.92 16.18 -4.74
C MET A 76 2.19 16.55 -3.28
N GLY A 77 2.10 15.54 -2.40
CA GLY A 77 2.27 15.72 -0.96
C GLY A 77 1.08 16.36 -0.25
N ALA A 78 -0.08 16.45 -0.90
CA ALA A 78 -1.30 16.93 -0.26
C ALA A 78 -2.09 15.83 0.47
N GLY A 79 -1.81 14.55 0.22
CA GLY A 79 -2.54 13.43 0.83
C GLY A 79 -3.92 13.21 0.20
N LEU A 80 -4.09 13.56 -1.10
CA LEU A 80 -5.36 13.37 -1.82
C LEU A 80 -5.82 11.93 -1.82
N SER A 81 -4.90 10.99 -2.05
CA SER A 81 -5.22 9.57 -2.06
C SER A 81 -5.68 9.08 -0.68
N HIS A 82 -5.06 9.58 0.37
CA HIS A 82 -5.36 9.20 1.74
C HIS A 82 -6.71 9.75 2.22
N ILE A 83 -7.00 11.04 2.00
CA ILE A 83 -8.32 11.56 2.35
C ILE A 83 -9.44 10.93 1.51
N LEU A 84 -9.18 10.57 0.25
CA LEU A 84 -10.15 9.86 -0.57
C LEU A 84 -10.42 8.46 -0.03
N GLU A 85 -9.41 7.76 0.48
CA GLU A 85 -9.57 6.49 1.17
C GLU A 85 -10.58 6.62 2.32
N HIS A 86 -10.41 7.59 3.21
CA HIS A 86 -11.33 7.87 4.31
C HIS A 86 -12.76 8.20 3.83
N MET A 87 -12.85 8.92 2.73
CA MET A 87 -14.14 9.42 2.23
C MET A 87 -14.95 8.39 1.44
N LEU A 88 -14.31 7.35 0.88
CA LEU A 88 -14.97 6.45 -0.06
C LEU A 88 -16.16 5.70 0.56
N PHE A 89 -16.05 5.35 1.84
CA PHE A 89 -17.09 4.63 2.56
C PHE A 89 -18.10 5.55 3.29
N LYS A 90 -17.98 6.88 3.09
CA LYS A 90 -18.86 7.84 3.80
C LYS A 90 -20.20 8.08 3.12
N GLY A 91 -20.46 7.44 1.99
CA GLY A 91 -21.77 7.42 1.36
C GLY A 91 -21.75 7.43 -0.16
N THR A 92 -22.79 6.84 -0.71
CA THR A 92 -23.12 6.86 -2.14
C THR A 92 -24.54 7.39 -2.32
N GLU A 93 -24.99 7.56 -3.56
CA GLU A 93 -26.40 7.92 -3.82
C GLU A 93 -27.39 6.89 -3.25
N LYS A 94 -27.01 5.60 -3.24
CA LYS A 94 -27.85 4.50 -2.75
C LYS A 94 -27.66 4.19 -1.26
N ARG A 95 -26.51 4.58 -0.70
CA ARG A 95 -26.11 4.24 0.66
C ARG A 95 -25.73 5.51 1.42
N PRO A 96 -26.61 6.07 2.26
CA PRO A 96 -26.29 7.26 3.05
C PRO A 96 -25.12 6.99 4.03
N PRO A 97 -24.53 8.03 4.62
CA PRO A 97 -23.45 7.89 5.59
C PRO A 97 -23.76 6.84 6.68
N GLY A 98 -22.80 5.97 6.95
CA GLY A 98 -22.92 4.86 7.91
C GLY A 98 -23.63 3.60 7.37
N ALA A 99 -24.35 3.67 6.25
CA ALA A 99 -25.07 2.53 5.71
C ALA A 99 -24.14 1.40 5.24
N ILE A 100 -23.00 1.73 4.65
CA ILE A 100 -22.00 0.74 4.19
C ILE A 100 -21.52 -0.09 5.39
N ALA A 101 -21.00 0.56 6.43
CA ALA A 101 -20.50 -0.12 7.62
C ALA A 101 -21.59 -0.98 8.28
N LYS A 102 -22.83 -0.47 8.37
CA LYS A 102 -23.96 -1.21 8.91
C LYS A 102 -24.33 -2.44 8.08
N GLN A 103 -24.30 -2.34 6.75
CA GLN A 103 -24.59 -3.49 5.87
C GLN A 103 -23.52 -4.58 6.06
N VAL A 104 -22.24 -4.22 6.10
CA VAL A 104 -21.13 -5.17 6.34
C VAL A 104 -21.30 -5.84 7.72
N GLN A 105 -21.56 -5.05 8.75
CA GLN A 105 -21.78 -5.58 10.12
C GLN A 105 -22.99 -6.53 10.20
N ASN A 106 -24.06 -6.27 9.47
CA ASN A 106 -25.23 -7.15 9.43
C ASN A 106 -24.91 -8.54 8.87
N HIS A 107 -23.88 -8.65 8.02
CA HIS A 107 -23.35 -9.94 7.55
C HIS A 107 -22.31 -10.55 8.50
N GLY A 108 -21.98 -9.90 9.62
CA GLY A 108 -20.88 -10.31 10.50
C GLY A 108 -19.51 -10.08 9.86
N GLY A 109 -19.42 -9.17 8.90
CA GLY A 109 -18.22 -8.89 8.14
C GLY A 109 -17.37 -7.77 8.76
N TYR A 110 -16.20 -7.61 8.15
CA TYR A 110 -15.22 -6.57 8.45
C TYR A 110 -14.92 -5.78 7.18
N ILE A 111 -14.74 -4.47 7.31
CA ILE A 111 -14.40 -3.57 6.21
C ILE A 111 -13.20 -2.72 6.58
N ASN A 112 -12.26 -2.55 5.67
CA ASN A 112 -11.12 -1.68 5.85
C ASN A 112 -10.57 -1.18 4.51
N ALA A 113 -9.57 -0.28 4.57
CA ALA A 113 -8.84 0.22 3.42
C ALA A 113 -7.40 0.55 3.79
N TYR A 114 -6.55 0.72 2.80
CA TYR A 114 -5.25 1.36 2.97
C TYR A 114 -4.82 2.08 1.70
N THR A 115 -4.02 3.13 1.86
CA THR A 115 -3.36 3.85 0.79
C THR A 115 -1.85 3.61 0.83
N SER A 116 -1.26 3.37 -0.35
CA SER A 116 0.18 3.27 -0.56
C SER A 116 0.65 4.32 -1.57
N PHE A 117 1.89 4.23 -1.99
CA PHE A 117 2.46 5.13 -3.01
C PHE A 117 1.78 4.98 -4.37
N ASP A 118 1.48 3.76 -4.79
CA ASP A 118 1.02 3.41 -6.14
C ASP A 118 -0.41 2.89 -6.22
N ARG A 119 -1.05 2.63 -5.09
CA ARG A 119 -2.39 2.03 -5.01
C ARG A 119 -3.15 2.44 -3.78
N THR A 120 -4.47 2.33 -3.88
CA THR A 120 -5.39 2.37 -2.74
C THR A 120 -6.27 1.12 -2.82
N VAL A 121 -6.40 0.41 -1.72
CA VAL A 121 -7.11 -0.88 -1.64
C VAL A 121 -8.20 -0.81 -0.60
N TYR A 122 -9.36 -1.30 -0.96
CA TYR A 122 -10.55 -1.39 -0.11
C TYR A 122 -10.98 -2.85 -0.06
N TRP A 123 -11.31 -3.38 1.13
CA TRP A 123 -11.75 -4.75 1.22
C TRP A 123 -12.83 -4.98 2.24
N ILE A 124 -13.61 -6.00 2.00
CA ILE A 124 -14.66 -6.51 2.87
C ILE A 124 -14.47 -8.02 3.01
N ASP A 125 -14.30 -8.46 4.25
CA ASP A 125 -14.27 -9.86 4.60
C ASP A 125 -15.61 -10.24 5.22
N VAL A 126 -16.25 -11.29 4.69
CA VAL A 126 -17.60 -11.70 5.09
C VAL A 126 -17.72 -13.22 5.12
N PRO A 127 -18.68 -13.78 5.92
CA PRO A 127 -19.18 -15.12 5.67
C PRO A 127 -19.69 -15.25 4.23
N LYS A 128 -19.59 -16.45 3.64
CA LYS A 128 -19.91 -16.70 2.22
C LYS A 128 -21.26 -16.13 1.75
N GLY A 129 -22.26 -16.11 2.62
CA GLY A 129 -23.59 -15.55 2.29
C GLY A 129 -23.60 -14.04 2.07
N GLY A 130 -22.55 -13.33 2.45
CA GLY A 130 -22.40 -11.87 2.26
C GLY A 130 -21.55 -11.48 1.05
N ALA A 131 -20.98 -12.42 0.30
CA ALA A 131 -20.02 -12.13 -0.77
C ALA A 131 -20.60 -11.25 -1.89
N SER A 132 -21.79 -11.55 -2.38
CA SER A 132 -22.49 -10.75 -3.40
C SER A 132 -22.76 -9.32 -2.90
N ASP A 133 -23.26 -9.17 -1.67
CA ASP A 133 -23.45 -7.83 -1.09
C ASP A 133 -22.15 -7.06 -0.93
N ALA A 134 -21.05 -7.73 -0.57
CA ALA A 134 -19.74 -7.11 -0.48
C ALA A 134 -19.24 -6.62 -1.87
N VAL A 135 -19.44 -7.42 -2.92
CA VAL A 135 -19.17 -7.01 -4.32
C VAL A 135 -20.01 -5.79 -4.70
N ALA A 136 -21.31 -5.82 -4.42
CA ALA A 136 -22.22 -4.71 -4.73
C ALA A 136 -21.89 -3.43 -3.94
N ILE A 137 -21.47 -3.54 -2.69
CA ILE A 137 -21.05 -2.40 -1.85
C ILE A 137 -19.78 -1.76 -2.43
N LEU A 138 -18.74 -2.55 -2.70
CA LEU A 138 -17.49 -2.02 -3.25
C LEU A 138 -17.71 -1.45 -4.66
N ALA A 139 -18.45 -2.14 -5.53
CA ALA A 139 -18.75 -1.65 -6.86
C ALA A 139 -19.49 -0.29 -6.84
N ASP A 140 -20.43 -0.12 -5.91
CA ASP A 140 -21.15 1.14 -5.74
C ASP A 140 -20.23 2.25 -5.20
N ALA A 141 -19.41 1.95 -4.19
CA ALA A 141 -18.45 2.91 -3.63
C ALA A 141 -17.43 3.37 -4.68
N MET A 142 -16.92 2.43 -5.52
CA MET A 142 -15.96 2.76 -6.59
C MET A 142 -16.55 3.65 -7.69
N GLN A 143 -17.86 3.62 -7.91
CA GLN A 143 -18.51 4.33 -9.00
C GLN A 143 -19.29 5.56 -8.56
N ASN A 144 -19.88 5.54 -7.36
CA ASN A 144 -20.97 6.44 -6.96
C ASN A 144 -20.73 7.13 -5.61
N ALA A 145 -19.49 7.15 -5.09
CA ALA A 145 -19.19 7.88 -3.85
C ALA A 145 -19.52 9.37 -3.99
N THR A 146 -20.32 9.90 -3.07
CA THR A 146 -20.81 11.30 -3.11
C THR A 146 -19.90 12.25 -2.34
N LEU A 147 -19.02 11.73 -1.50
CA LEU A 147 -18.11 12.49 -0.64
C LEU A 147 -18.86 13.64 0.08
N PRO A 148 -19.84 13.33 0.98
CA PRO A 148 -20.70 14.36 1.58
C PRO A 148 -19.87 15.42 2.32
N GLU A 149 -20.27 16.70 2.20
CA GLU A 149 -19.54 17.84 2.78
C GLU A 149 -19.36 17.71 4.30
N GLU A 150 -20.43 17.31 5.00
CA GLU A 150 -20.38 17.14 6.46
C GLU A 150 -19.40 16.03 6.90
N GLU A 151 -19.33 14.94 6.14
CA GLU A 151 -18.39 13.85 6.39
C GLU A 151 -16.95 14.28 6.04
N TYR A 152 -16.78 15.05 4.95
CA TYR A 152 -15.47 15.60 4.58
C TYR A 152 -14.87 16.47 5.70
N ILE A 153 -15.67 17.36 6.29
CA ILE A 153 -15.24 18.22 7.40
C ILE A 153 -14.84 17.36 8.62
N LYS A 154 -15.62 16.33 8.94
CA LYS A 154 -15.28 15.41 10.05
C LYS A 154 -13.99 14.65 9.80
N GLU A 155 -13.82 14.11 8.59
CA GLU A 155 -12.62 13.34 8.25
C GLU A 155 -11.37 14.21 8.17
N GLN A 156 -11.48 15.46 7.79
CA GLN A 156 -10.35 16.39 7.89
C GLN A 156 -9.81 16.49 9.32
N GLU A 157 -10.68 16.51 10.34
CA GLU A 157 -10.25 16.55 11.74
C GLU A 157 -9.67 15.21 12.20
N VAL A 158 -10.18 14.08 11.68
CA VAL A 158 -9.60 12.76 11.94
C VAL A 158 -8.16 12.72 11.41
N ILE A 159 -7.94 13.11 10.16
CA ILE A 159 -6.61 13.09 9.53
C ILE A 159 -5.65 14.08 10.20
N ARG A 160 -6.12 15.26 10.67
CA ARG A 160 -5.28 16.16 11.47
C ARG A 160 -4.78 15.51 12.76
N ARG A 161 -5.61 14.69 13.40
CA ARG A 161 -5.17 13.89 14.57
C ARG A 161 -4.15 12.83 14.19
N GLU A 162 -4.31 12.22 13.04
CA GLU A 162 -3.32 11.25 12.52
C GLU A 162 -1.97 11.91 12.22
N PHE A 163 -1.96 13.14 11.68
CA PHE A 163 -0.73 13.94 11.57
C PHE A 163 -0.08 14.15 12.94
N ALA A 164 -0.85 14.57 13.95
CA ALA A 164 -0.32 14.75 15.30
C ALA A 164 0.26 13.46 15.88
N MET A 165 -0.46 12.33 15.74
CA MET A 165 0.04 11.02 16.15
C MET A 165 1.31 10.62 15.38
N GLY A 166 1.39 10.97 14.10
CA GLY A 166 2.56 10.70 13.27
C GLY A 166 3.78 11.53 13.68
N PHE A 167 3.57 12.78 14.08
CA PHE A 167 4.64 13.65 14.60
C PHE A 167 5.21 13.16 15.93
N ASP A 168 4.38 12.55 16.76
CA ASP A 168 4.79 12.01 18.07
C ASP A 168 5.40 10.58 17.96
N ASP A 169 5.36 9.94 16.79
CA ASP A 169 5.88 8.58 16.57
C ASP A 169 7.33 8.60 16.02
N PRO A 170 8.33 8.25 16.86
CA PRO A 170 9.74 8.24 16.44
C PRO A 170 10.02 7.27 15.29
N GLY A 171 9.22 6.19 15.14
CA GLY A 171 9.36 5.22 14.06
C GLY A 171 8.94 5.81 12.72
N ARG A 172 7.78 6.48 12.69
CA ARG A 172 7.28 7.18 11.50
C ARG A 172 8.20 8.31 11.08
N GLN A 173 8.67 9.12 12.03
CA GLN A 173 9.62 10.21 11.77
C GLN A 173 10.94 9.68 11.20
N SER A 174 11.51 8.63 11.79
CA SER A 174 12.72 7.98 11.28
C SER A 174 12.55 7.41 9.88
N SER A 175 11.40 6.79 9.59
CA SER A 175 11.09 6.25 8.27
C SER A 175 10.94 7.34 7.21
N GLN A 176 10.27 8.44 7.54
CA GLN A 176 10.14 9.59 6.65
C GLN A 176 11.49 10.24 6.36
N LEU A 177 12.29 10.47 7.40
CA LEU A 177 13.64 11.02 7.29
C LEU A 177 14.54 10.15 6.40
N MET A 178 14.40 8.82 6.49
CA MET A 178 15.08 7.88 5.63
C MET A 178 14.68 8.05 4.16
N LEU A 179 13.37 8.13 3.86
CA LEU A 179 12.88 8.32 2.49
C LEU A 179 13.33 9.65 1.89
N ASP A 180 13.29 10.74 2.67
CA ASP A 180 13.77 12.07 2.26
C ASP A 180 15.28 12.08 1.98
N THR A 181 16.04 11.25 2.66
CA THR A 181 17.50 11.11 2.48
C THR A 181 17.83 10.25 1.27
N VAL A 182 17.09 9.16 1.05
CA VAL A 182 17.31 8.21 -0.04
C VAL A 182 16.89 8.79 -1.38
N PHE A 183 15.74 9.46 -1.43
CA PHE A 183 15.16 10.01 -2.66
C PHE A 183 15.26 11.54 -2.69
N THR A 184 15.73 12.07 -3.82
CA THR A 184 15.87 13.53 -4.04
C THR A 184 14.84 14.06 -5.02
N THR A 185 14.43 13.27 -5.99
CA THR A 185 13.50 13.65 -7.07
C THR A 185 12.27 12.76 -7.12
N SER A 186 12.39 11.52 -6.69
CA SER A 186 11.30 10.57 -6.74
C SER A 186 10.15 10.98 -5.80
N PRO A 187 8.89 10.84 -6.22
CA PRO A 187 7.73 11.13 -5.38
C PRO A 187 7.61 10.20 -4.15
N PHE A 188 8.34 9.10 -4.10
CA PHE A 188 8.44 8.25 -2.92
C PHE A 188 9.02 8.94 -1.68
N ARG A 189 9.66 10.11 -1.85
CA ARG A 189 10.11 10.94 -0.73
C ARG A 189 8.96 11.58 0.07
N HIS A 190 7.79 11.74 -0.52
CA HIS A 190 6.65 12.40 0.11
C HIS A 190 5.83 11.40 0.93
N PRO A 191 5.44 11.75 2.17
CA PRO A 191 4.60 10.87 2.97
C PRO A 191 3.22 10.67 2.32
N VAL A 192 2.67 9.47 2.42
CA VAL A 192 1.36 9.12 1.85
C VAL A 192 0.24 10.00 2.42
N ILE A 193 0.31 10.31 3.72
CA ILE A 193 -0.63 11.22 4.38
C ILE A 193 -0.48 12.68 3.89
N GLY A 194 0.66 13.01 3.28
CA GLY A 194 1.00 14.37 2.83
C GLY A 194 1.72 15.21 3.88
N TYR A 195 1.80 16.50 3.60
CA TYR A 195 2.32 17.52 4.52
C TYR A 195 1.15 18.36 5.05
N LEU A 196 1.07 18.58 6.34
CA LEU A 196 -0.07 19.22 7.00
C LEU A 196 -0.43 20.59 6.42
N ASP A 197 0.58 21.41 6.08
CA ASP A 197 0.38 22.74 5.49
C ASP A 197 -0.15 22.69 4.04
N VAL A 198 0.18 21.63 3.30
CA VAL A 198 -0.35 21.36 1.95
C VAL A 198 -1.74 20.74 2.04
N TYR A 199 -1.91 19.75 2.93
CA TYR A 199 -3.19 19.10 3.22
C TYR A 199 -4.29 20.12 3.60
N ASN A 200 -3.97 21.08 4.47
CA ASN A 200 -4.92 22.10 4.91
C ASN A 200 -5.42 23.03 3.79
N LYS A 201 -4.83 23.00 2.61
CA LYS A 201 -5.28 23.75 1.42
C LYS A 201 -6.19 22.92 0.51
N LEU A 202 -6.37 21.62 0.80
CA LEU A 202 -7.26 20.77 0.03
C LEU A 202 -8.72 21.19 0.23
N THR A 203 -9.44 21.19 -0.86
CA THR A 203 -10.89 21.35 -0.88
C THR A 203 -11.58 20.02 -1.18
N ARG A 204 -12.82 19.88 -0.78
CA ARG A 204 -13.65 18.74 -1.17
C ARG A 204 -13.71 18.56 -2.69
N GLU A 205 -13.73 19.66 -3.44
CA GLU A 205 -13.76 19.62 -4.90
C GLU A 205 -12.47 19.01 -5.48
N ASP A 206 -11.30 19.31 -4.91
CA ASP A 206 -10.05 18.67 -5.29
C ASP A 206 -10.15 17.14 -5.14
N VAL A 207 -10.69 16.67 -4.02
CA VAL A 207 -10.87 15.23 -3.74
C VAL A 207 -11.89 14.60 -4.70
N LEU A 208 -13.00 15.29 -4.96
CA LEU A 208 -14.03 14.81 -5.89
C LEU A 208 -13.51 14.72 -7.34
N ASN A 209 -12.73 15.71 -7.78
CA ASN A 209 -12.13 15.71 -9.10
C ASN A 209 -11.09 14.59 -9.23
N TYR A 210 -10.30 14.36 -8.19
CA TYR A 210 -9.35 13.26 -8.13
C TYR A 210 -10.05 11.90 -8.20
N TYR A 211 -11.11 11.70 -7.41
CA TYR A 211 -11.96 10.51 -7.46
C TYR A 211 -12.47 10.25 -8.89
N LYS A 212 -13.12 11.23 -9.52
CA LYS A 212 -13.70 11.10 -10.86
C LYS A 212 -12.67 10.82 -11.97
N SER A 213 -11.43 11.24 -11.76
CA SER A 213 -10.36 11.05 -12.74
C SER A 213 -9.65 9.71 -12.59
N ARG A 214 -9.58 9.15 -11.37
CA ARG A 214 -8.77 7.97 -11.05
C ARG A 214 -9.59 6.70 -10.80
N TYR A 215 -10.80 6.82 -10.24
CA TYR A 215 -11.67 5.68 -9.92
C TYR A 215 -12.55 5.35 -11.13
N VAL A 216 -11.93 4.76 -12.11
CA VAL A 216 -12.53 4.39 -13.41
C VAL A 216 -12.27 2.92 -13.70
N PRO A 217 -13.14 2.21 -14.46
CA PRO A 217 -13.05 0.76 -14.62
C PRO A 217 -11.67 0.26 -15.01
N ASN A 218 -11.02 0.91 -15.97
CA ASN A 218 -9.70 0.50 -16.46
C ASN A 218 -8.53 0.86 -15.53
N ASN A 219 -8.81 1.35 -14.35
CA ASN A 219 -7.85 1.57 -13.25
C ASN A 219 -8.23 0.76 -12.00
N LEU A 220 -9.24 -0.11 -12.12
CA LEU A 220 -9.73 -0.93 -11.01
C LEU A 220 -9.48 -2.42 -11.29
N THR A 221 -9.05 -3.12 -10.25
CA THR A 221 -9.00 -4.57 -10.21
C THR A 221 -9.78 -5.05 -9.00
N PHE A 222 -10.79 -5.88 -9.22
CA PHE A 222 -11.45 -6.60 -8.15
C PHE A 222 -10.75 -7.94 -7.91
N VAL A 223 -10.54 -8.27 -6.64
CA VAL A 223 -10.00 -9.58 -6.24
C VAL A 223 -11.00 -10.20 -5.29
N VAL A 224 -11.48 -11.41 -5.62
CA VAL A 224 -12.45 -12.15 -4.83
C VAL A 224 -11.93 -13.55 -4.55
N VAL A 225 -11.73 -13.86 -3.30
CA VAL A 225 -11.20 -15.17 -2.87
C VAL A 225 -12.07 -15.75 -1.77
N GLY A 226 -12.39 -17.03 -1.84
CA GLY A 226 -13.12 -17.74 -0.81
C GLY A 226 -14.22 -18.67 -1.33
N ASP A 227 -15.20 -18.99 -0.46
CA ASP A 227 -16.34 -19.85 -0.80
C ASP A 227 -17.37 -19.09 -1.65
N VAL A 228 -17.01 -18.88 -2.92
CA VAL A 228 -17.79 -18.16 -3.93
C VAL A 228 -17.95 -19.03 -5.19
N ASP A 229 -18.83 -18.61 -6.09
CA ASP A 229 -18.93 -19.13 -7.46
C ASP A 229 -18.33 -18.08 -8.40
N ALA A 230 -17.22 -18.43 -9.05
CA ALA A 230 -16.47 -17.52 -9.92
C ALA A 230 -17.30 -17.01 -11.12
N ALA A 231 -18.15 -17.86 -11.69
CA ALA A 231 -19.00 -17.49 -12.81
C ALA A 231 -20.10 -16.50 -12.37
N ALA A 232 -20.68 -16.70 -11.19
CA ALA A 232 -21.66 -15.80 -10.61
C ALA A 232 -21.04 -14.43 -10.30
N ILE A 233 -19.90 -14.40 -9.62
CA ILE A 233 -19.18 -13.14 -9.31
C ILE A 233 -18.80 -12.39 -10.59
N ARG A 234 -18.28 -13.11 -11.61
CA ARG A 234 -17.95 -12.50 -12.90
C ARG A 234 -19.15 -11.85 -13.56
N LYS A 235 -20.28 -12.55 -13.59
CA LYS A 235 -21.52 -12.02 -14.18
C LYS A 235 -22.01 -10.79 -13.41
N GLU A 236 -22.12 -10.90 -12.10
CA GLU A 236 -22.58 -9.81 -11.21
C GLU A 236 -21.72 -8.55 -11.37
N LEU A 237 -20.40 -8.69 -11.27
CA LEU A 237 -19.49 -7.55 -11.41
C LEU A 237 -19.59 -6.91 -12.81
N GLY A 238 -19.74 -7.71 -13.87
CA GLY A 238 -19.98 -7.22 -15.23
C GLY A 238 -21.27 -6.42 -15.34
N GLU A 239 -22.36 -6.87 -14.73
CA GLU A 239 -23.63 -6.15 -14.70
C GLU A 239 -23.54 -4.83 -13.92
N LEU A 240 -22.85 -4.83 -12.76
CA LEU A 240 -22.65 -3.64 -11.93
C LEU A 240 -21.82 -2.54 -12.62
N PHE A 241 -20.91 -2.90 -13.49
CA PHE A 241 -20.06 -1.97 -14.25
C PHE A 241 -20.46 -1.81 -15.73
N ALA A 242 -21.60 -2.37 -16.16
CA ALA A 242 -22.02 -2.37 -17.56
C ALA A 242 -22.15 -0.95 -18.17
N SER A 243 -22.59 0.02 -17.38
CA SER A 243 -22.74 1.42 -17.81
C SER A 243 -21.49 2.29 -17.59
N ALA A 244 -20.49 1.78 -16.91
CA ALA A 244 -19.29 2.55 -16.56
C ALA A 244 -18.29 2.55 -17.73
N PRO A 245 -18.02 3.69 -18.38
CA PRO A 245 -17.14 3.74 -19.54
C PRO A 245 -15.67 3.68 -19.14
N ARG A 246 -14.86 3.11 -20.03
CA ARG A 246 -13.41 3.28 -19.98
C ARG A 246 -13.05 4.76 -20.13
N LYS A 247 -12.08 5.25 -19.36
CA LYS A 247 -11.60 6.63 -19.43
C LYS A 247 -10.08 6.69 -19.63
N ALA A 248 -9.62 7.74 -20.28
CA ALA A 248 -8.19 8.03 -20.35
C ALA A 248 -7.67 8.38 -18.94
N LEU A 249 -6.55 7.78 -18.56
CA LEU A 249 -5.82 8.12 -17.35
C LEU A 249 -4.70 9.09 -17.69
N GLU A 250 -4.49 10.06 -16.82
CA GLU A 250 -3.32 10.92 -16.91
C GLU A 250 -2.06 10.07 -16.74
N PRO A 251 -1.09 10.16 -17.68
CA PRO A 251 0.15 9.39 -17.58
C PRO A 251 0.94 9.76 -16.33
N LEU A 252 1.47 8.76 -15.65
CA LEU A 252 2.36 8.96 -14.51
C LEU A 252 3.80 9.11 -15.02
N TYR A 253 4.41 10.25 -14.76
CA TYR A 253 5.83 10.50 -15.03
C TYR A 253 6.60 10.56 -13.72
N ILE A 254 7.41 9.54 -13.48
CA ILE A 254 8.31 9.50 -12.33
C ILE A 254 9.70 9.87 -12.84
N ALA A 255 10.24 10.98 -12.33
CA ALA A 255 11.61 11.38 -12.64
C ALA A 255 12.59 10.30 -12.19
N THR A 256 13.56 9.99 -13.06
CA THR A 256 14.63 9.06 -12.69
C THR A 256 15.44 9.65 -11.55
N GLU A 257 15.56 8.92 -10.47
CA GLU A 257 16.38 9.31 -9.34
C GLU A 257 17.86 9.32 -9.75
N PRO A 258 18.60 10.42 -9.59
CA PRO A 258 20.00 10.52 -10.01
C PRO A 258 20.87 9.49 -9.27
N PRO A 259 22.02 9.07 -9.86
CA PRO A 259 22.96 8.21 -9.18
C PRO A 259 23.45 8.83 -7.87
N GLN A 260 23.54 8.03 -6.83
CA GLN A 260 24.11 8.47 -5.57
C GLN A 260 25.65 8.39 -5.67
N LEU A 261 26.30 9.55 -5.71
CA LEU A 261 27.76 9.65 -5.88
C LEU A 261 28.56 9.55 -4.57
N GLY A 262 27.87 9.55 -3.45
CA GLY A 262 28.50 9.47 -2.13
C GLY A 262 27.49 9.10 -1.04
N ARG A 263 28.02 8.84 0.16
CA ARG A 263 27.19 8.61 1.35
C ARG A 263 26.39 9.87 1.66
N ARG A 264 25.11 9.69 1.93
CA ARG A 264 24.24 10.71 2.53
C ARG A 264 24.04 10.36 3.99
N GLU A 265 24.04 11.36 4.86
CA GLU A 265 23.88 11.19 6.28
C GLU A 265 23.09 12.39 6.83
N ILE A 266 22.13 12.10 7.66
CA ILE A 266 21.32 13.09 8.34
C ILE A 266 21.20 12.69 9.81
N HIS A 267 21.23 13.66 10.69
CA HIS A 267 21.00 13.49 12.12
C HIS A 267 19.89 14.42 12.55
N GLU A 268 18.92 13.90 13.27
CA GLU A 268 17.82 14.66 13.84
C GLU A 268 17.65 14.32 15.32
N GLU A 269 17.39 15.33 16.12
CA GLU A 269 17.07 15.16 17.53
C GLU A 269 15.56 15.01 17.68
N PHE A 270 15.15 13.96 18.39
CA PHE A 270 13.76 13.66 18.68
C PHE A 270 13.60 13.33 20.18
N PRO A 271 12.50 13.76 20.84
CA PRO A 271 12.28 13.53 22.27
C PRO A 271 11.97 12.05 22.54
N THR A 272 12.98 11.19 22.50
CA THR A 272 12.91 9.75 22.74
C THR A 272 14.15 9.30 23.54
N GLU A 273 13.97 8.24 24.32
CA GLU A 273 15.08 7.66 25.12
C GLU A 273 16.02 6.79 24.26
N LEU A 274 15.58 6.35 23.09
CA LEU A 274 16.31 5.43 22.24
C LEU A 274 16.84 6.12 20.97
N SER A 275 18.14 5.98 20.73
CA SER A 275 18.73 6.35 19.43
C SER A 275 18.32 5.34 18.37
N ARG A 276 17.85 5.83 17.23
CA ARG A 276 17.51 5.02 16.04
C ARG A 276 18.54 5.26 14.96
N LEU A 277 19.06 4.18 14.39
CA LEU A 277 19.94 4.21 13.22
C LEU A 277 19.27 3.45 12.08
N SER A 278 19.03 4.14 10.98
CA SER A 278 18.57 3.53 9.72
C SER A 278 19.66 3.58 8.68
N MET A 279 19.89 2.47 8.00
CA MET A 279 20.81 2.37 6.86
C MET A 279 20.05 1.83 5.66
N SER A 280 20.12 2.54 4.54
CA SER A 280 19.37 2.20 3.33
C SER A 280 20.25 2.17 2.09
N TRP A 281 19.95 1.25 1.22
CA TRP A 281 20.53 1.13 -0.11
C TRP A 281 19.42 1.12 -1.14
N ARG A 282 19.60 1.87 -2.23
CA ARG A 282 18.68 1.80 -3.36
C ARG A 282 18.93 0.50 -4.11
N VAL A 283 17.85 -0.20 -4.38
CA VAL A 283 17.82 -1.45 -5.14
C VAL A 283 16.93 -1.28 -6.37
N PRO A 284 17.02 -2.16 -7.37
CA PRO A 284 16.09 -2.19 -8.50
C PRO A 284 14.62 -2.35 -8.04
N GLY A 285 13.70 -1.96 -8.93
CA GLY A 285 12.26 -2.12 -8.67
C GLY A 285 11.80 -3.58 -8.61
N VAL A 286 10.63 -3.80 -8.05
CA VAL A 286 10.05 -5.12 -7.74
C VAL A 286 9.99 -6.12 -8.92
N THR A 287 9.94 -5.62 -10.16
CA THR A 287 9.93 -6.45 -11.37
C THR A 287 11.32 -6.88 -11.84
N ASN A 288 12.39 -6.44 -11.15
CA ASN A 288 13.76 -6.82 -11.52
C ASN A 288 14.01 -8.29 -11.17
N PRO A 289 14.71 -9.06 -12.03
CA PRO A 289 15.02 -10.47 -11.77
C PRO A 289 15.87 -10.71 -10.52
N ASP A 290 16.60 -9.69 -10.02
CA ASP A 290 17.39 -9.79 -8.80
C ASP A 290 16.56 -9.61 -7.52
N THR A 291 15.30 -9.19 -7.60
CA THR A 291 14.44 -8.92 -6.44
C THR A 291 14.34 -10.10 -5.47
N PRO A 292 14.12 -11.36 -5.90
CA PRO A 292 14.07 -12.48 -4.97
C PRO A 292 15.40 -12.71 -4.21
N ALA A 293 16.54 -12.48 -4.88
CA ALA A 293 17.84 -12.59 -4.23
C ALA A 293 18.08 -11.47 -3.21
N LEU A 294 17.60 -10.26 -3.49
CA LEU A 294 17.67 -9.11 -2.57
C LEU A 294 16.77 -9.32 -1.35
N GLU A 295 15.60 -9.90 -1.52
CA GLU A 295 14.70 -10.26 -0.41
C GLU A 295 15.36 -11.28 0.51
N ILE A 296 15.93 -12.37 -0.04
CA ILE A 296 16.67 -13.36 0.74
C ILE A 296 17.88 -12.73 1.46
N LEU A 297 18.59 -11.81 0.79
CA LEU A 297 19.69 -11.08 1.43
C LEU A 297 19.19 -10.26 2.63
N GLY A 298 18.05 -9.59 2.50
CA GLY A 298 17.39 -8.86 3.58
C GLY A 298 17.07 -9.75 4.78
N GLU A 299 16.50 -10.93 4.53
CA GLU A 299 16.23 -11.94 5.57
C GLU A 299 17.50 -12.42 6.28
N ILE A 300 18.54 -12.73 5.53
CA ILE A 300 19.83 -13.19 6.11
C ILE A 300 20.45 -12.07 6.98
N LEU A 301 20.37 -10.82 6.55
CA LEU A 301 21.04 -9.71 7.23
C LEU A 301 20.27 -9.23 8.45
N GLY A 302 18.97 -8.95 8.32
CA GLY A 302 18.24 -8.14 9.30
C GLY A 302 16.92 -8.68 9.81
N SER A 303 16.32 -9.68 9.16
CA SER A 303 14.98 -10.14 9.50
C SER A 303 15.02 -11.39 10.39
N GLY A 304 14.26 -11.35 11.48
CA GLY A 304 14.11 -12.47 12.40
C GLY A 304 15.28 -12.71 13.36
N ALA A 305 15.05 -13.63 14.32
CA ALA A 305 15.99 -13.93 15.41
C ALA A 305 17.31 -14.54 14.93
N SER A 306 17.30 -15.30 13.85
CA SER A 306 18.48 -15.97 13.30
C SER A 306 19.32 -15.08 12.37
N SER A 307 18.89 -13.86 12.05
CA SER A 307 19.60 -12.95 11.17
C SER A 307 20.98 -12.55 11.74
N ARG A 308 21.90 -12.19 10.83
CA ARG A 308 23.26 -11.84 11.24
C ARG A 308 23.31 -10.63 12.16
N LEU A 309 22.58 -9.57 11.85
CA LEU A 309 22.55 -8.36 12.69
C LEU A 309 21.93 -8.64 14.05
N ASN A 310 20.87 -9.42 14.14
CA ASN A 310 20.27 -9.78 15.41
C ASN A 310 21.25 -10.56 16.29
N ARG A 311 21.89 -11.61 15.77
CA ARG A 311 22.87 -12.41 16.51
C ARG A 311 24.10 -11.60 16.94
N GLU A 312 24.66 -10.77 16.04
CA GLU A 312 25.92 -10.07 16.30
C GLU A 312 25.75 -8.82 17.15
N ILE A 313 24.60 -8.16 17.07
CA ILE A 313 24.36 -6.87 17.76
C ILE A 313 23.50 -7.07 19.02
N ARG A 314 22.44 -7.86 18.92
CA ARG A 314 21.48 -8.01 20.04
C ARG A 314 21.86 -9.12 21.00
N GLU A 315 22.26 -10.31 20.51
CA GLU A 315 22.51 -11.46 21.37
C GLU A 315 23.91 -11.52 21.97
N ARG A 316 24.91 -10.91 21.29
CA ARG A 316 26.29 -10.87 21.81
C ARG A 316 26.58 -9.74 22.80
N LYS A 317 25.62 -8.89 23.08
CA LYS A 317 25.68 -7.84 24.10
C LYS A 317 24.86 -8.21 25.33
#